data_30b385ff279365eb01c3798a26c54be4
#
_entry.id   30b385ff279365eb01c3798a26c54be4
#
_cell.length_a   1.000
_cell.length_b   1.000
_cell.length_c   1.000
_cell.angle_alpha   90.00
_cell.angle_beta   90.00
_cell.angle_gamma   90.00
#
_symmetry.space_group_name_H-M   'P 1'
#
loop_
_entity.id
_entity.type
_entity.pdbx_description
1 polymer ?
#
loop_
_entity_poly.entity_id
_entity_poly.type
_entity_poly.pdbx_seq_one_letter_code
_entity_poly.pdbx_strand_id
1 'polypeptide(L)'
;MKFLKNLLTGRWLTGRNVVIAVPFLWLTVAFLVPFLIVMRISFTEADTGGNPFGTLMTMADGVITLKVKISNYLFIAQDELYALTYLNSIKFAAITASLCLIIGYPFAYFMARAKPTVRPVLLMLVMMPFWTSFLLRIYAWKGILANNGILNHFLISIGAITEPLHLMNTQFSLIIGMVYAYLPFMILPLYANLVKMDLRFLEAAADLGATPLQAFWRITVPLSKSGIIAGTMLVFIPAVGEYVIPELLGGPETLMIGRQLWDEFFTNNDWPLASSVTVVVILLILVPMAIFNKYKAEQQTGGRP
;
A
#
# COMPACT_ATOMS: atom_id res chain seq x y z
N MET A 1 -0.60 -10.96 -33.03
CA MET A 1 -1.06 -11.94 -34.05
C MET A 1 -0.82 -13.42 -33.67
N LYS A 2 0.30 -13.83 -33.07
CA LYS A 2 0.52 -15.22 -32.60
C LYS A 2 -0.47 -15.67 -31.47
N PHE A 3 -0.89 -14.78 -30.60
CA PHE A 3 -1.83 -15.04 -29.50
C PHE A 3 -3.22 -15.46 -30.01
N LEU A 4 -3.77 -14.69 -30.94
CA LEU A 4 -5.09 -14.97 -31.55
C LEU A 4 -5.09 -16.27 -32.39
N LYS A 5 -3.98 -16.60 -33.06
CA LYS A 5 -3.85 -17.82 -33.85
C LYS A 5 -3.82 -19.09 -32.99
N ASN A 6 -3.24 -19.01 -31.78
CA ASN A 6 -3.24 -20.12 -30.82
C ASN A 6 -4.59 -20.33 -30.12
N LEU A 7 -5.40 -19.27 -29.98
CA LEU A 7 -6.77 -19.34 -29.47
C LEU A 7 -7.69 -20.14 -30.41
N LEU A 8 -7.52 -19.93 -31.73
CA LEU A 8 -8.35 -20.58 -32.77
C LEU A 8 -7.97 -22.05 -33.07
N THR A 9 -6.75 -22.48 -32.67
CA THR A 9 -6.25 -23.83 -32.97
C THR A 9 -6.43 -24.85 -31.86
N GLY A 10 -7.18 -24.53 -30.78
CA GLY A 10 -7.47 -25.45 -29.68
C GLY A 10 -6.25 -25.92 -28.87
N ARG A 11 -5.07 -25.43 -29.16
CA ARG A 11 -3.80 -25.79 -28.50
C ARG A 11 -3.67 -25.26 -27.05
N TRP A 12 -4.64 -24.46 -26.60
CA TRP A 12 -4.72 -23.91 -25.23
C TRP A 12 -5.24 -24.91 -24.21
N LEU A 13 -5.85 -26.01 -24.63
CA LEU A 13 -6.45 -27.02 -23.77
C LEU A 13 -5.44 -28.07 -23.25
N THR A 14 -4.14 -27.78 -23.26
CA THR A 14 -3.20 -28.57 -22.47
C THR A 14 -3.46 -28.32 -20.98
N GLY A 15 -3.52 -29.36 -20.16
CA GLY A 15 -3.86 -29.27 -18.74
C GLY A 15 -3.14 -28.15 -17.97
N ARG A 16 -1.86 -27.89 -18.32
CA ARG A 16 -1.06 -26.77 -17.75
C ARG A 16 -1.69 -25.40 -18.06
N ASN A 17 -2.14 -25.18 -19.29
CA ASN A 17 -2.69 -23.88 -19.70
C ASN A 17 -4.06 -23.64 -19.06
N VAL A 18 -4.87 -24.67 -18.86
CA VAL A 18 -6.16 -24.57 -18.14
C VAL A 18 -5.94 -24.21 -16.67
N VAL A 19 -4.98 -24.86 -16.00
CA VAL A 19 -4.64 -24.58 -14.60
C VAL A 19 -4.18 -23.14 -14.40
N ILE A 20 -3.45 -22.57 -15.38
CA ILE A 20 -2.99 -21.17 -15.33
C ILE A 20 -4.13 -20.20 -15.73
N ALA A 21 -4.94 -20.57 -16.74
CA ALA A 21 -5.97 -19.70 -17.30
C ALA A 21 -7.09 -19.42 -16.31
N VAL A 22 -7.52 -20.41 -15.51
CA VAL A 22 -8.66 -20.25 -14.58
C VAL A 22 -8.39 -19.16 -13.54
N PRO A 23 -7.29 -19.20 -12.72
CA PRO A 23 -6.98 -18.13 -11.78
C PRO A 23 -6.71 -16.78 -12.48
N PHE A 24 -6.03 -16.80 -13.62
CA PHE A 24 -5.71 -15.59 -14.37
C PHE A 24 -6.98 -14.90 -14.89
N LEU A 25 -7.92 -15.64 -15.51
CA LEU A 25 -9.20 -15.10 -15.98
C LEU A 25 -10.05 -14.59 -14.81
N TRP A 26 -10.11 -15.35 -13.72
CA TRP A 26 -10.83 -14.91 -12.52
C TRP A 26 -10.31 -13.58 -11.99
N LEU A 27 -9.00 -13.47 -11.79
CA LEU A 27 -8.38 -12.22 -11.31
C LEU A 27 -8.57 -11.08 -12.31
N THR A 28 -8.43 -11.37 -13.62
CA THR A 28 -8.63 -10.35 -14.67
C THR A 28 -10.06 -9.85 -14.65
N VAL A 29 -11.06 -10.73 -14.60
CA VAL A 29 -12.47 -10.33 -14.56
C VAL A 29 -12.79 -9.60 -13.26
N ALA A 30 -12.37 -10.14 -12.12
CA ALA A 30 -12.67 -9.57 -10.80
C ALA A 30 -12.02 -8.19 -10.59
N PHE A 31 -10.90 -7.88 -11.26
CA PHE A 31 -10.24 -6.59 -11.20
C PHE A 31 -10.63 -5.66 -12.36
N LEU A 32 -10.58 -6.17 -13.60
CA LEU A 32 -10.77 -5.35 -14.79
C LEU A 32 -12.19 -4.83 -14.93
N VAL A 33 -13.20 -5.64 -14.61
CA VAL A 33 -14.61 -5.23 -14.74
C VAL A 33 -14.95 -4.09 -13.78
N PRO A 34 -14.68 -4.16 -12.46
CA PRO A 34 -14.88 -3.02 -11.55
C PRO A 34 -14.06 -1.79 -11.97
N PHE A 35 -12.80 -1.99 -12.39
CA PHE A 35 -11.96 -0.89 -12.85
C PHE A 35 -12.55 -0.18 -14.08
N LEU A 36 -13.05 -0.92 -15.07
CA LEU A 36 -13.70 -0.35 -16.25
C LEU A 36 -15.01 0.38 -15.89
N ILE A 37 -15.75 -0.10 -14.88
CA ILE A 37 -16.94 0.60 -14.36
C ILE A 37 -16.52 1.93 -13.75
N VAL A 38 -15.53 1.95 -12.88
CA VAL A 38 -14.99 3.18 -12.26
C VAL A 38 -14.46 4.12 -13.35
N MET A 39 -13.67 3.61 -14.30
CA MET A 39 -13.17 4.39 -15.43
C MET A 39 -14.32 4.98 -16.27
N ARG A 40 -15.38 4.22 -16.50
CA ARG A 40 -16.58 4.73 -17.20
C ARG A 40 -17.23 5.86 -16.42
N ILE A 41 -17.45 5.69 -15.11
CA ILE A 41 -18.10 6.69 -14.24
C ILE A 41 -17.26 7.96 -14.17
N SER A 42 -15.94 7.88 -14.17
CA SER A 42 -15.04 9.05 -14.08
C SER A 42 -15.18 10.04 -15.23
N PHE A 43 -15.74 9.63 -16.36
CA PHE A 43 -16.02 10.48 -17.52
C PHE A 43 -17.49 10.97 -17.61
N THR A 44 -18.30 10.72 -16.57
CA THR A 44 -19.69 11.20 -16.50
C THR A 44 -19.81 12.48 -15.69
N GLU A 45 -21.00 13.08 -15.69
CA GLU A 45 -21.39 14.15 -14.76
C GLU A 45 -22.15 13.58 -13.58
N ALA A 46 -22.06 14.26 -12.43
CA ALA A 46 -22.97 14.01 -11.32
C ALA A 46 -24.39 14.35 -11.78
N ASP A 47 -25.32 13.43 -11.57
CA ASP A 47 -26.74 13.63 -11.93
C ASP A 47 -27.55 13.95 -10.66
N THR A 48 -28.27 15.06 -10.70
CA THR A 48 -29.17 15.45 -9.61
C THR A 48 -30.55 14.78 -9.69
N GLY A 49 -30.78 13.97 -10.74
CA GLY A 49 -32.06 13.34 -11.05
C GLY A 49 -32.33 11.98 -10.39
N GLY A 50 -31.59 11.61 -9.34
CA GLY A 50 -31.79 10.33 -8.59
C GLY A 50 -30.79 9.21 -8.90
N ASN A 51 -30.03 9.31 -9.99
CA ASN A 51 -28.88 8.45 -10.24
C ASN A 51 -27.60 9.18 -9.80
N PRO A 52 -26.64 8.50 -9.16
CA PRO A 52 -25.42 9.14 -8.69
C PRO A 52 -24.45 9.56 -9.82
N PHE A 53 -24.74 9.16 -11.06
CA PHE A 53 -23.94 9.53 -12.26
C PHE A 53 -24.80 9.51 -13.52
N GLY A 54 -24.48 10.39 -14.47
CA GLY A 54 -25.14 10.51 -15.76
C GLY A 54 -24.77 9.39 -16.74
N THR A 55 -25.51 9.30 -17.84
CA THR A 55 -25.26 8.34 -18.90
C THR A 55 -24.20 8.86 -19.88
N LEU A 56 -23.12 8.06 -20.12
CA LEU A 56 -22.11 8.36 -21.17
C LEU A 56 -22.69 8.34 -22.60
N MET A 57 -23.76 7.56 -22.80
CA MET A 57 -24.30 7.26 -24.12
C MET A 57 -25.81 7.53 -24.09
N THR A 58 -26.25 8.49 -24.84
CA THR A 58 -27.68 8.76 -25.06
C THR A 58 -28.03 8.49 -26.51
N MET A 59 -29.09 7.72 -26.73
CA MET A 59 -29.61 7.40 -28.05
C MET A 59 -30.89 8.23 -28.23
N ALA A 60 -30.81 9.30 -29.02
CA ALA A 60 -31.94 10.14 -29.39
C ALA A 60 -32.01 10.21 -30.92
N ASP A 61 -33.18 10.01 -31.49
CA ASP A 61 -33.45 10.09 -32.93
C ASP A 61 -32.51 9.30 -33.83
N GLY A 62 -32.08 8.10 -33.36
CA GLY A 62 -31.17 7.22 -34.12
C GLY A 62 -29.69 7.69 -34.10
N VAL A 63 -29.36 8.76 -33.41
CA VAL A 63 -27.99 9.27 -33.25
C VAL A 63 -27.47 8.91 -31.88
N ILE A 64 -26.30 8.23 -31.87
CA ILE A 64 -25.58 7.91 -30.63
C ILE A 64 -24.73 9.12 -30.24
N THR A 65 -25.10 9.81 -29.17
CA THR A 65 -24.31 10.93 -28.63
C THR A 65 -23.49 10.44 -27.45
N LEU A 66 -22.15 10.53 -27.59
CA LEU A 66 -21.21 10.25 -26.50
C LEU A 66 -20.92 11.57 -25.74
N LYS A 67 -21.33 11.64 -24.49
CA LYS A 67 -21.02 12.75 -23.59
C LYS A 67 -19.83 12.38 -22.69
N VAL A 68 -18.62 12.64 -23.15
CA VAL A 68 -17.40 12.43 -22.38
C VAL A 68 -17.01 13.74 -21.68
N LYS A 69 -16.96 13.75 -20.35
CA LYS A 69 -16.60 14.93 -19.57
C LYS A 69 -15.22 14.76 -18.94
N ILE A 70 -14.30 15.65 -19.26
CA ILE A 70 -12.92 15.68 -18.73
C ILE A 70 -12.82 16.71 -17.58
N SER A 71 -13.88 17.48 -17.30
CA SER A 71 -13.87 18.54 -16.29
C SER A 71 -13.47 18.05 -14.89
N ASN A 72 -13.83 16.82 -14.52
CA ASN A 72 -13.45 16.24 -13.23
C ASN A 72 -11.92 16.13 -13.06
N TYR A 73 -11.23 15.74 -14.14
CA TYR A 73 -9.77 15.67 -14.14
C TYR A 73 -9.11 17.04 -14.14
N LEU A 74 -9.72 18.02 -14.85
CA LEU A 74 -9.25 19.41 -14.82
C LEU A 74 -9.46 20.03 -13.43
N PHE A 75 -10.60 19.75 -12.78
CA PHE A 75 -10.86 20.17 -11.42
C PHE A 75 -9.83 19.63 -10.45
N ILE A 76 -9.56 18.31 -10.47
CA ILE A 76 -8.52 17.68 -9.64
C ILE A 76 -7.13 18.30 -9.89
N ALA A 77 -6.81 18.67 -11.15
CA ALA A 77 -5.52 19.24 -11.49
C ALA A 77 -5.37 20.71 -11.09
N GLN A 78 -6.47 21.46 -10.98
CA GLN A 78 -6.49 22.89 -10.65
C GLN A 78 -6.72 23.17 -9.17
N ASP A 79 -7.34 22.25 -8.45
CA ASP A 79 -7.64 22.39 -7.03
C ASP A 79 -6.42 22.01 -6.18
N GLU A 80 -5.92 22.98 -5.43
CA GLU A 80 -4.78 22.84 -4.54
C GLU A 80 -4.99 21.76 -3.46
N LEU A 81 -6.23 21.55 -3.01
CA LEU A 81 -6.58 20.55 -2.02
C LEU A 81 -6.21 19.14 -2.50
N TYR A 82 -6.54 18.79 -3.75
CA TYR A 82 -6.19 17.47 -4.29
C TYR A 82 -4.68 17.29 -4.44
N ALA A 83 -3.99 18.32 -4.94
CA ALA A 83 -2.52 18.27 -5.04
C ALA A 83 -1.88 18.04 -3.67
N LEU A 84 -2.33 18.75 -2.64
CA LEU A 84 -1.85 18.59 -1.25
C LEU A 84 -2.18 17.21 -0.68
N THR A 85 -3.40 16.70 -0.89
CA THR A 85 -3.79 15.38 -0.38
C THR A 85 -3.02 14.24 -1.04
N TYR A 86 -2.72 14.32 -2.35
CA TYR A 86 -1.85 13.37 -3.04
C TYR A 86 -0.42 13.41 -2.51
N LEU A 87 0.16 14.60 -2.35
CA LEU A 87 1.50 14.78 -1.81
C LEU A 87 1.59 14.29 -0.36
N ASN A 88 0.60 14.60 0.47
CA ASN A 88 0.53 14.10 1.84
C ASN A 88 0.45 12.59 1.89
N SER A 89 -0.36 11.95 1.03
CA SER A 89 -0.47 10.50 0.97
C SER A 89 0.87 9.86 0.63
N ILE A 90 1.58 10.36 -0.38
CA ILE A 90 2.93 9.88 -0.74
C ILE A 90 3.91 10.10 0.41
N LYS A 91 3.90 11.30 1.03
CA LYS A 91 4.77 11.66 2.15
C LYS A 91 4.56 10.72 3.34
N PHE A 92 3.32 10.56 3.81
CA PHE A 92 3.03 9.71 4.96
C PHE A 92 3.24 8.22 4.67
N ALA A 93 2.92 7.75 3.47
CA ALA A 93 3.22 6.39 3.04
C ALA A 93 4.75 6.14 3.00
N ALA A 94 5.55 7.09 2.50
CA ALA A 94 7.00 6.97 2.46
C ALA A 94 7.62 6.99 3.87
N ILE A 95 7.14 7.88 4.76
CA ILE A 95 7.57 7.93 6.17
C ILE A 95 7.22 6.61 6.85
N THR A 96 5.99 6.13 6.69
CA THR A 96 5.53 4.85 7.26
C THR A 96 6.39 3.67 6.77
N ALA A 97 6.61 3.56 5.46
CA ALA A 97 7.43 2.50 4.89
C ALA A 97 8.88 2.55 5.40
N SER A 98 9.45 3.74 5.52
CA SER A 98 10.81 3.96 6.04
C SER A 98 10.91 3.56 7.52
N LEU A 99 9.95 3.97 8.35
CA LEU A 99 9.92 3.61 9.77
C LEU A 99 9.65 2.11 9.96
N CYS A 100 8.73 1.53 9.18
CA CYS A 100 8.51 0.08 9.17
C CYS A 100 9.78 -0.68 8.77
N LEU A 101 10.57 -0.17 7.82
CA LEU A 101 11.85 -0.77 7.43
C LEU A 101 12.88 -0.67 8.56
N ILE A 102 13.05 0.51 9.16
CA ILE A 102 14.02 0.75 10.24
C ILE A 102 13.70 -0.14 11.45
N ILE A 103 12.44 -0.25 11.82
CA ILE A 103 12.01 -1.08 12.96
C ILE A 103 11.94 -2.56 12.55
N GLY A 104 11.33 -2.87 11.41
CA GLY A 104 11.07 -4.23 10.96
C GLY A 104 12.31 -5.01 10.55
N TYR A 105 13.34 -4.33 10.02
CA TYR A 105 14.57 -5.00 9.59
C TYR A 105 15.33 -5.68 10.75
N PRO A 106 15.61 -5.02 11.89
CA PRO A 106 16.20 -5.66 13.06
C PRO A 106 15.36 -6.84 13.57
N PHE A 107 14.02 -6.69 13.62
CA PHE A 107 13.13 -7.79 14.02
C PHE A 107 13.23 -8.98 13.06
N ALA A 108 13.12 -8.74 11.74
CA ALA A 108 13.22 -9.79 10.73
C ALA A 108 14.60 -10.48 10.76
N TYR A 109 15.67 -9.70 10.95
CA TYR A 109 17.02 -10.22 11.07
C TYR A 109 17.20 -11.12 12.31
N PHE A 110 16.72 -10.67 13.47
CA PHE A 110 16.72 -11.45 14.71
C PHE A 110 15.94 -12.77 14.53
N MET A 111 14.74 -12.70 13.96
CA MET A 111 13.90 -13.87 13.70
C MET A 111 14.58 -14.87 12.75
N ALA A 112 15.24 -14.38 11.68
CA ALA A 112 15.94 -15.23 10.73
C ALA A 112 17.16 -15.94 11.35
N ARG A 113 17.75 -15.35 12.39
CA ARG A 113 18.91 -15.91 13.14
C ARG A 113 18.50 -16.76 14.33
N ALA A 114 17.24 -16.71 14.75
CA ALA A 114 16.75 -17.51 15.85
C ALA A 114 16.84 -19.02 15.55
N LYS A 115 16.83 -19.85 16.58
CA LYS A 115 16.80 -21.32 16.44
C LYS A 115 15.59 -21.76 15.63
N PRO A 116 15.71 -22.78 14.75
CA PRO A 116 14.61 -23.25 13.90
C PRO A 116 13.31 -23.57 14.67
N THR A 117 13.42 -24.04 15.90
CA THR A 117 12.30 -24.36 16.80
C THR A 117 11.57 -23.11 17.31
N VAL A 118 12.24 -21.96 17.39
CA VAL A 118 11.70 -20.70 17.92
C VAL A 118 11.05 -19.85 16.82
N ARG A 119 11.52 -19.97 15.57
CA ARG A 119 11.04 -19.17 14.44
C ARG A 119 9.51 -19.20 14.25
N PRO A 120 8.83 -20.38 14.31
CA PRO A 120 7.37 -20.40 14.17
C PRO A 120 6.64 -19.60 15.25
N VAL A 121 7.15 -19.64 16.49
CA VAL A 121 6.58 -18.88 17.61
C VAL A 121 6.73 -17.37 17.37
N LEU A 122 7.91 -16.92 16.93
CA LEU A 122 8.15 -15.51 16.60
C LEU A 122 7.26 -15.03 15.45
N LEU A 123 7.07 -15.86 14.41
CA LEU A 123 6.15 -15.56 13.31
C LEU A 123 4.70 -15.43 13.81
N MET A 124 4.28 -16.35 14.68
CA MET A 124 2.94 -16.30 15.28
C MET A 124 2.75 -15.01 16.08
N LEU A 125 3.75 -14.59 16.88
CA LEU A 125 3.69 -13.34 17.65
C LEU A 125 3.59 -12.11 16.75
N VAL A 126 4.32 -12.06 15.62
CA VAL A 126 4.20 -10.97 14.63
C VAL A 126 2.82 -10.94 13.98
N MET A 127 2.20 -12.11 13.77
CA MET A 127 0.88 -12.22 13.15
C MET A 127 -0.28 -12.10 14.16
N MET A 128 -0.03 -12.22 15.47
CA MET A 128 -1.05 -12.17 16.51
C MET A 128 -1.98 -10.94 16.43
N PRO A 129 -1.48 -9.71 16.15
CA PRO A 129 -2.35 -8.55 16.01
C PRO A 129 -3.41 -8.70 14.92
N PHE A 130 -3.18 -9.52 13.88
CA PHE A 130 -4.15 -9.72 12.79
C PHE A 130 -5.37 -10.55 13.18
N TRP A 131 -5.32 -11.27 14.29
CA TRP A 131 -6.48 -12.04 14.80
C TRP A 131 -7.53 -11.15 15.45
N THR A 132 -7.18 -9.89 15.73
CA THR A 132 -8.12 -8.89 16.22
C THR A 132 -8.61 -8.00 15.08
N SER A 133 -9.82 -7.45 15.21
CA SER A 133 -10.36 -6.50 14.24
C SER A 133 -9.43 -5.31 14.03
N PHE A 134 -9.23 -4.93 12.78
CA PHE A 134 -8.44 -3.74 12.41
C PHE A 134 -8.96 -2.47 13.10
N LEU A 135 -10.28 -2.25 13.02
CA LEU A 135 -10.92 -1.08 13.65
C LEU A 135 -10.71 -1.04 15.16
N LEU A 136 -10.87 -2.17 15.87
CA LEU A 136 -10.64 -2.22 17.31
C LEU A 136 -9.21 -1.81 17.69
N ARG A 137 -8.23 -2.22 16.89
CA ARG A 137 -6.82 -1.85 17.09
C ARG A 137 -6.60 -0.35 16.94
N ILE A 138 -7.23 0.29 15.96
CA ILE A 138 -7.10 1.74 15.73
C ILE A 138 -7.86 2.52 16.82
N TYR A 139 -9.03 2.04 17.24
CA TYR A 139 -9.74 2.62 18.40
C TYR A 139 -8.95 2.49 19.70
N ALA A 140 -8.23 1.38 19.91
CA ALA A 140 -7.34 1.24 21.07
C ALA A 140 -6.23 2.31 21.06
N TRP A 141 -5.60 2.56 19.89
CA TRP A 141 -4.65 3.67 19.75
C TRP A 141 -5.27 5.02 20.02
N LYS A 142 -6.51 5.26 19.55
CA LYS A 142 -7.27 6.48 19.86
C LYS A 142 -7.43 6.67 21.37
N GLY A 143 -7.78 5.60 22.10
CA GLY A 143 -7.89 5.64 23.56
C GLY A 143 -6.56 5.83 24.28
N ILE A 144 -5.47 5.22 23.79
CA ILE A 144 -4.13 5.36 24.37
C ILE A 144 -3.59 6.79 24.20
N LEU A 145 -3.80 7.39 23.02
CA LEU A 145 -3.25 8.71 22.66
C LEU A 145 -4.16 9.89 23.05
N ALA A 146 -5.37 9.64 23.54
CA ALA A 146 -6.28 10.69 23.99
C ALA A 146 -5.64 11.57 25.09
N ASN A 147 -6.08 12.83 25.22
CA ASN A 147 -5.58 13.73 26.24
C ASN A 147 -5.73 13.12 27.66
N ASN A 148 -6.86 12.45 27.93
CA ASN A 148 -7.11 11.70 29.16
C ASN A 148 -6.81 10.19 28.96
N GLY A 149 -5.88 9.86 28.05
CA GLY A 149 -5.54 8.49 27.70
C GLY A 149 -4.49 7.88 28.63
N ILE A 150 -4.31 6.55 28.47
CA ILE A 150 -3.40 5.76 29.30
C ILE A 150 -1.97 6.30 29.23
N LEU A 151 -1.51 6.74 28.04
CA LEU A 151 -0.15 7.25 27.86
C LEU A 151 0.09 8.54 28.66
N ASN A 152 -0.81 9.51 28.59
CA ASN A 152 -0.70 10.76 29.35
C ASN A 152 -0.78 10.51 30.87
N HIS A 153 -1.70 9.67 31.31
CA HIS A 153 -1.79 9.30 32.74
C HIS A 153 -0.50 8.64 33.24
N PHE A 154 0.07 7.72 32.44
CA PHE A 154 1.34 7.07 32.79
C PHE A 154 2.49 8.08 32.88
N LEU A 155 2.65 8.97 31.88
CA LEU A 155 3.72 9.98 31.85
C LEU A 155 3.60 10.98 33.00
N ILE A 156 2.39 11.38 33.38
CA ILE A 156 2.14 12.25 34.53
C ILE A 156 2.48 11.51 35.86
N SER A 157 2.08 10.23 35.97
CA SER A 157 2.30 9.45 37.21
C SER A 157 3.78 9.22 37.51
N ILE A 158 4.64 9.11 36.47
CA ILE A 158 6.08 8.99 36.65
C ILE A 158 6.80 10.36 36.72
N GLY A 159 6.04 11.47 36.69
CA GLY A 159 6.61 12.84 36.75
C GLY A 159 7.37 13.28 35.49
N ALA A 160 7.22 12.59 34.36
CA ALA A 160 7.89 12.95 33.11
C ALA A 160 7.28 14.20 32.45
N ILE A 161 6.00 14.44 32.68
CA ILE A 161 5.26 15.62 32.19
C ILE A 161 4.35 16.14 33.30
N THR A 162 4.06 17.44 33.26
CA THR A 162 3.14 18.11 34.24
C THR A 162 1.74 18.29 33.67
N GLU A 163 1.62 18.39 32.34
CA GLU A 163 0.35 18.58 31.63
C GLU A 163 0.20 17.52 30.54
N PRO A 164 -1.04 17.12 30.17
CA PRO A 164 -1.28 16.15 29.10
C PRO A 164 -0.74 16.64 27.76
N LEU A 165 -0.02 15.79 27.06
CA LEU A 165 0.42 16.03 25.69
C LEU A 165 -0.75 15.93 24.73
N HIS A 166 -0.87 16.88 23.81
CA HIS A 166 -1.85 16.84 22.74
C HIS A 166 -1.33 15.96 21.59
N LEU A 167 -1.51 14.66 21.72
CA LEU A 167 -0.99 13.67 20.76
C LEU A 167 -2.01 13.32 19.67
N MET A 168 -3.31 13.34 19.98
CA MET A 168 -4.38 13.02 19.05
C MET A 168 -4.55 14.10 17.97
N ASN A 169 -5.03 13.66 16.79
CA ASN A 169 -5.26 14.51 15.62
C ASN A 169 -3.99 15.24 15.15
N THR A 170 -2.84 14.57 15.24
CA THR A 170 -1.53 15.08 14.83
C THR A 170 -0.89 14.14 13.81
N GLN A 171 0.20 14.60 13.17
CA GLN A 171 1.03 13.75 12.33
C GLN A 171 1.63 12.57 13.11
N PHE A 172 1.92 12.76 14.40
CA PHE A 172 2.46 11.71 15.27
C PHE A 172 1.48 10.56 15.45
N SER A 173 0.21 10.84 15.81
CA SER A 173 -0.81 9.80 15.98
C SER A 173 -1.10 9.06 14.68
N LEU A 174 -1.12 9.76 13.55
CA LEU A 174 -1.27 9.15 12.23
C LEU A 174 -0.11 8.17 11.95
N ILE A 175 1.14 8.64 12.09
CA ILE A 175 2.33 7.85 11.76
C ILE A 175 2.43 6.61 12.67
N ILE A 176 2.21 6.75 13.98
CA ILE A 176 2.30 5.61 14.90
C ILE A 176 1.22 4.57 14.60
N GLY A 177 -0.01 5.00 14.28
CA GLY A 177 -1.09 4.12 13.87
C GLY A 177 -0.76 3.37 12.58
N MET A 178 -0.25 4.08 11.57
CA MET A 178 0.16 3.49 10.30
C MET A 178 1.33 2.51 10.46
N VAL A 179 2.38 2.89 11.20
CA VAL A 179 3.53 2.01 11.44
C VAL A 179 3.08 0.74 12.17
N TYR A 180 2.28 0.87 13.22
CA TYR A 180 1.75 -0.28 13.94
C TYR A 180 0.94 -1.22 13.03
N ALA A 181 0.07 -0.67 12.19
CA ALA A 181 -0.78 -1.44 11.30
C ALA A 181 0.01 -2.16 10.21
N TYR A 182 1.03 -1.51 9.64
CA TYR A 182 1.77 -2.00 8.48
C TYR A 182 3.07 -2.73 8.81
N LEU A 183 3.59 -2.66 10.04
CA LEU A 183 4.85 -3.27 10.44
C LEU A 183 4.97 -4.77 10.10
N PRO A 184 3.97 -5.63 10.33
CA PRO A 184 4.04 -7.05 9.95
C PRO A 184 4.21 -7.26 8.45
N PHE A 185 3.61 -6.42 7.59
CA PHE A 185 3.78 -6.50 6.14
C PHE A 185 5.21 -6.20 5.68
N MET A 186 5.97 -5.45 6.48
CA MET A 186 7.40 -5.24 6.25
C MET A 186 8.22 -6.42 6.76
N ILE A 187 7.94 -6.92 7.96
CA ILE A 187 8.72 -7.98 8.62
C ILE A 187 8.68 -9.29 7.83
N LEU A 188 7.50 -9.70 7.34
CA LEU A 188 7.32 -11.01 6.72
C LEU A 188 8.17 -11.23 5.46
N PRO A 189 8.16 -10.35 4.44
CA PRO A 189 9.00 -10.55 3.26
C PRO A 189 10.50 -10.38 3.56
N LEU A 190 10.87 -9.52 4.50
CA LEU A 190 12.25 -9.42 4.98
C LEU A 190 12.71 -10.72 5.62
N TYR A 191 11.92 -11.26 6.53
CA TYR A 191 12.19 -12.56 7.16
C TYR A 191 12.30 -13.68 6.13
N ALA A 192 11.32 -13.78 5.20
CA ALA A 192 11.30 -14.82 4.17
C ALA A 192 12.53 -14.79 3.25
N ASN A 193 13.13 -13.62 3.06
CA ASN A 193 14.37 -13.45 2.32
C ASN A 193 15.59 -13.78 3.19
N LEU A 194 15.67 -13.20 4.40
CA LEU A 194 16.83 -13.33 5.29
C LEU A 194 17.03 -14.76 5.81
N VAL A 195 15.96 -15.52 6.01
CA VAL A 195 16.04 -16.92 6.48
C VAL A 195 16.69 -17.86 5.46
N LYS A 196 16.66 -17.49 4.16
CA LYS A 196 17.27 -18.25 3.05
C LYS A 196 18.72 -17.88 2.79
N MET A 197 19.23 -16.84 3.46
CA MET A 197 20.60 -16.37 3.25
C MET A 197 21.59 -17.38 3.82
N ASP A 198 22.57 -17.78 2.99
CA ASP A 198 23.65 -18.66 3.41
C ASP A 198 24.62 -17.92 4.37
N LEU A 199 24.78 -18.47 5.57
CA LEU A 199 25.61 -17.89 6.63
C LEU A 199 27.10 -17.89 6.29
N ARG A 200 27.52 -18.81 5.40
CA ARG A 200 28.93 -18.92 4.97
C ARG A 200 29.45 -17.62 4.35
N PHE A 201 28.59 -16.79 3.77
CA PHE A 201 29.02 -15.46 3.30
C PHE A 201 29.48 -14.55 4.43
N LEU A 202 28.89 -14.67 5.62
CA LEU A 202 29.30 -13.86 6.77
C LEU A 202 30.57 -14.45 7.45
N GLU A 203 30.71 -15.77 7.47
CA GLU A 203 31.89 -16.45 7.96
C GLU A 203 33.08 -16.07 7.08
N ALA A 204 32.98 -16.20 5.76
CA ALA A 204 34.00 -15.77 4.81
C ALA A 204 34.37 -14.28 4.94
N ALA A 205 33.40 -13.40 5.21
CA ALA A 205 33.69 -12.00 5.45
C ALA A 205 34.48 -11.79 6.75
N ALA A 206 34.15 -12.52 7.80
CA ALA A 206 34.90 -12.48 9.07
C ALA A 206 36.34 -12.98 8.89
N ASP A 207 36.53 -14.05 8.13
CA ASP A 207 37.87 -14.58 7.79
C ASP A 207 38.71 -13.55 7.01
N LEU A 208 38.07 -12.72 6.21
CA LEU A 208 38.69 -11.57 5.50
C LEU A 208 38.87 -10.32 6.37
N GLY A 209 38.58 -10.42 7.68
CA GLY A 209 38.77 -9.32 8.64
C GLY A 209 37.62 -8.28 8.66
N ALA A 210 36.46 -8.57 8.06
CA ALA A 210 35.32 -7.65 8.13
C ALA A 210 34.71 -7.64 9.53
N THR A 211 34.45 -6.43 10.06
CA THR A 211 33.68 -6.29 11.29
C THR A 211 32.21 -6.69 11.09
N PRO A 212 31.44 -7.07 12.13
CA PRO A 212 30.04 -7.45 12.01
C PRO A 212 29.19 -6.35 11.33
N LEU A 213 29.46 -5.08 11.59
CA LEU A 213 28.77 -3.94 10.98
C LEU A 213 29.12 -3.81 9.48
N GLN A 214 30.37 -4.06 9.11
CA GLN A 214 30.78 -4.08 7.70
C GLN A 214 30.13 -5.24 6.95
N ALA A 215 30.10 -6.44 7.52
CA ALA A 215 29.43 -7.61 6.96
C ALA A 215 27.92 -7.36 6.82
N PHE A 216 27.30 -6.70 7.79
CA PHE A 216 25.89 -6.30 7.71
C PHE A 216 25.61 -5.40 6.50
N TRP A 217 26.32 -4.28 6.39
CA TRP A 217 26.04 -3.29 5.32
C TRP A 217 26.50 -3.75 3.94
N ARG A 218 27.62 -4.50 3.85
CA ARG A 218 28.20 -4.90 2.55
C ARG A 218 27.70 -6.24 2.03
N ILE A 219 27.13 -7.09 2.88
CA ILE A 219 26.67 -8.43 2.50
C ILE A 219 25.19 -8.61 2.82
N THR A 220 24.78 -8.46 4.09
CA THR A 220 23.41 -8.77 4.50
C THR A 220 22.39 -7.86 3.82
N VAL A 221 22.59 -6.54 3.85
CA VAL A 221 21.67 -5.57 3.24
C VAL A 221 21.57 -5.75 1.73
N PRO A 222 22.66 -5.84 0.95
CA PRO A 222 22.58 -6.10 -0.49
C PRO A 222 21.90 -7.42 -0.85
N LEU A 223 22.19 -8.50 -0.13
CA LEU A 223 21.56 -9.81 -0.38
C LEU A 223 20.07 -9.83 -0.01
N SER A 224 19.64 -8.99 0.94
CA SER A 224 18.23 -8.84 1.33
C SER A 224 17.44 -7.80 0.51
N LYS A 225 18.05 -7.19 -0.52
CA LYS A 225 17.43 -6.15 -1.33
C LYS A 225 16.06 -6.54 -1.90
N SER A 226 15.88 -7.79 -2.32
CA SER A 226 14.58 -8.27 -2.82
C SER A 226 13.51 -8.29 -1.71
N GLY A 227 13.87 -8.66 -0.48
CA GLY A 227 13.00 -8.60 0.69
C GLY A 227 12.66 -7.17 1.09
N ILE A 228 13.65 -6.26 1.07
CA ILE A 228 13.45 -4.84 1.35
C ILE A 228 12.45 -4.24 0.36
N ILE A 229 12.66 -4.45 -0.94
CA ILE A 229 11.76 -3.91 -1.98
C ILE A 229 10.35 -4.48 -1.83
N ALA A 230 10.22 -5.80 -1.63
CA ALA A 230 8.93 -6.44 -1.47
C ALA A 230 8.17 -5.91 -0.23
N GLY A 231 8.86 -5.80 0.91
CA GLY A 231 8.29 -5.25 2.14
C GLY A 231 7.89 -3.79 1.99
N THR A 232 8.76 -2.97 1.41
CA THR A 232 8.47 -1.56 1.16
C THR A 232 7.24 -1.39 0.26
N MET A 233 7.10 -2.17 -0.81
CA MET A 233 5.93 -2.10 -1.69
C MET A 233 4.64 -2.57 -0.99
N LEU A 234 4.71 -3.64 -0.18
CA LEU A 234 3.56 -4.14 0.58
C LEU A 234 3.08 -3.16 1.65
N VAL A 235 3.94 -2.27 2.13
CA VAL A 235 3.58 -1.18 3.06
C VAL A 235 3.16 0.07 2.29
N PHE A 236 3.96 0.52 1.34
CA PHE A 236 3.77 1.81 0.67
C PHE A 236 2.48 1.87 -0.14
N ILE A 237 2.19 0.83 -0.96
CA ILE A 237 1.05 0.84 -1.87
C ILE A 237 -0.28 1.00 -1.12
N PRO A 238 -0.63 0.15 -0.12
CA PRO A 238 -1.88 0.34 0.62
C PRO A 238 -1.86 1.59 1.50
N ALA A 239 -0.70 2.01 2.01
CA ALA A 239 -0.58 3.21 2.84
C ALA A 239 -0.92 4.50 2.07
N VAL A 240 -0.66 4.58 0.76
CA VAL A 240 -1.06 5.75 -0.06
C VAL A 240 -2.57 5.93 -0.09
N GLY A 241 -3.34 4.84 -0.18
CA GLY A 241 -4.81 4.86 -0.23
C GLY A 241 -5.48 4.69 1.13
N GLU A 242 -4.72 4.79 2.23
CA GLU A 242 -5.28 4.59 3.58
C GLU A 242 -6.34 5.65 3.92
N TYR A 243 -7.47 5.17 4.48
CA TYR A 243 -8.59 5.99 4.87
C TYR A 243 -8.83 5.96 6.38
N VAL A 244 -8.89 4.76 6.98
CA VAL A 244 -9.39 4.57 8.35
C VAL A 244 -8.47 5.21 9.39
N ILE A 245 -7.15 5.07 9.22
CA ILE A 245 -6.18 5.60 10.17
C ILE A 245 -6.16 7.13 10.13
N PRO A 246 -6.08 7.80 8.95
CA PRO A 246 -6.21 9.26 8.87
C PRO A 246 -7.53 9.79 9.42
N GLU A 247 -8.64 9.08 9.22
CA GLU A 247 -9.96 9.46 9.75
C GLU A 247 -10.01 9.42 11.28
N LEU A 248 -9.47 8.37 11.89
CA LEU A 248 -9.58 8.13 13.33
C LEU A 248 -8.48 8.77 14.18
N LEU A 249 -7.26 8.89 13.65
CA LEU A 249 -6.08 9.37 14.37
C LEU A 249 -5.50 10.67 13.78
N GLY A 250 -5.77 10.96 12.51
CA GLY A 250 -5.25 12.15 11.83
C GLY A 250 -5.98 13.43 12.21
N GLY A 251 -5.37 14.54 11.87
CA GLY A 251 -5.93 15.90 12.01
C GLY A 251 -6.06 16.59 10.65
N PRO A 252 -6.45 17.88 10.63
CA PRO A 252 -6.65 18.64 9.39
C PRO A 252 -5.39 18.68 8.50
N GLU A 253 -4.20 18.75 9.09
CA GLU A 253 -2.92 18.79 8.38
C GLU A 253 -2.50 17.42 7.80
N THR A 254 -3.20 16.36 8.16
CA THR A 254 -2.90 14.98 7.76
C THR A 254 -3.90 14.41 6.78
N LEU A 255 -4.60 15.28 6.07
CA LEU A 255 -5.57 14.87 5.07
C LEU A 255 -4.86 14.07 3.96
N MET A 256 -5.32 12.83 3.75
CA MET A 256 -4.82 11.91 2.73
C MET A 256 -5.87 11.63 1.67
N ILE A 257 -5.43 11.23 0.49
CA ILE A 257 -6.31 11.05 -0.67
C ILE A 257 -7.38 9.96 -0.44
N GLY A 258 -7.09 8.92 0.34
CA GLY A 258 -8.07 7.90 0.69
C GLY A 258 -9.26 8.47 1.46
N ARG A 259 -9.01 9.41 2.39
CA ARG A 259 -10.05 10.11 3.13
C ARG A 259 -10.85 11.03 2.22
N GLN A 260 -10.18 11.84 1.39
CA GLN A 260 -10.85 12.71 0.43
C GLN A 260 -11.75 11.92 -0.53
N LEU A 261 -11.27 10.78 -1.03
CA LEU A 261 -12.06 9.89 -1.89
C LEU A 261 -13.33 9.37 -1.19
N TRP A 262 -13.21 9.01 0.10
CA TRP A 262 -14.35 8.58 0.90
C TRP A 262 -15.39 9.70 1.05
N ASP A 263 -14.92 10.92 1.34
CA ASP A 263 -15.80 12.09 1.51
C ASP A 263 -16.52 12.42 0.19
N GLU A 264 -15.85 12.37 -0.96
CA GLU A 264 -16.49 12.56 -2.26
C GLU A 264 -17.53 11.51 -2.56
N PHE A 265 -17.23 10.23 -2.27
CA PHE A 265 -18.11 9.14 -2.62
C PHE A 265 -19.35 9.04 -1.71
N PHE A 266 -19.17 9.17 -0.38
CA PHE A 266 -20.22 8.91 0.60
C PHE A 266 -20.86 10.19 1.16
N THR A 267 -20.11 11.27 1.34
CA THR A 267 -20.59 12.51 1.95
C THR A 267 -21.14 13.46 0.88
N ASN A 268 -20.36 13.69 -0.18
CA ASN A 268 -20.74 14.59 -1.27
C ASN A 268 -21.61 13.89 -2.32
N ASN A 269 -21.65 12.53 -2.34
CA ASN A 269 -22.32 11.71 -3.34
C ASN A 269 -21.90 12.04 -4.79
N ASP A 270 -20.68 12.58 -4.98
CA ASP A 270 -20.12 12.85 -6.30
C ASP A 270 -19.29 11.64 -6.79
N TRP A 271 -20.01 10.63 -7.29
CA TRP A 271 -19.38 9.40 -7.79
C TRP A 271 -18.47 9.63 -9.00
N PRO A 272 -18.78 10.51 -9.96
CA PRO A 272 -17.89 10.85 -11.05
C PRO A 272 -16.54 11.43 -10.58
N LEU A 273 -16.58 12.38 -9.65
CA LEU A 273 -15.36 12.97 -9.10
C LEU A 273 -14.55 11.94 -8.29
N ALA A 274 -15.20 11.19 -7.37
CA ALA A 274 -14.56 10.11 -6.62
C ALA A 274 -13.93 9.06 -7.54
N SER A 275 -14.61 8.69 -8.64
CA SER A 275 -14.07 7.77 -9.65
C SER A 275 -12.86 8.35 -10.36
N SER A 276 -12.86 9.64 -10.68
CA SER A 276 -11.74 10.33 -11.31
C SER A 276 -10.52 10.37 -10.38
N VAL A 277 -10.72 10.67 -9.10
CA VAL A 277 -9.68 10.61 -8.05
C VAL A 277 -9.11 9.19 -7.97
N THR A 278 -9.96 8.16 -7.96
CA THR A 278 -9.54 6.76 -7.94
C THR A 278 -8.65 6.40 -9.13
N VAL A 279 -9.04 6.80 -10.35
CA VAL A 279 -8.24 6.55 -11.57
C VAL A 279 -6.87 7.22 -11.45
N VAL A 280 -6.79 8.46 -10.97
CA VAL A 280 -5.52 9.17 -10.78
C VAL A 280 -4.64 8.47 -9.74
N VAL A 281 -5.19 8.01 -8.60
CA VAL A 281 -4.45 7.22 -7.59
C VAL A 281 -3.87 5.95 -8.20
N ILE A 282 -4.69 5.20 -8.95
CA ILE A 282 -4.24 3.95 -9.59
C ILE A 282 -3.10 4.23 -10.57
N LEU A 283 -3.21 5.26 -11.40
CA LEU A 283 -2.16 5.65 -12.33
C LEU A 283 -0.88 6.08 -11.61
N LEU A 284 -1.01 6.86 -10.53
CA LEU A 284 0.11 7.30 -9.70
C LEU A 284 0.89 6.12 -9.10
N ILE A 285 0.21 5.02 -8.77
CA ILE A 285 0.84 3.81 -8.23
C ILE A 285 1.37 2.91 -9.35
N LEU A 286 0.57 2.66 -10.38
CA LEU A 286 0.90 1.70 -11.45
C LEU A 286 2.05 2.17 -12.35
N VAL A 287 2.11 3.46 -12.69
CA VAL A 287 3.13 3.98 -13.60
C VAL A 287 4.55 3.83 -13.04
N PRO A 288 4.87 4.29 -11.81
CA PRO A 288 6.20 4.06 -11.23
C PRO A 288 6.53 2.57 -11.06
N MET A 289 5.53 1.75 -10.71
CA MET A 289 5.71 0.31 -10.56
C MET A 289 6.03 -0.37 -11.90
N ALA A 290 5.35 0.01 -12.97
CA ALA A 290 5.62 -0.51 -14.33
C ALA A 290 7.01 -0.12 -14.83
N ILE A 291 7.40 1.15 -14.63
CA ILE A 291 8.74 1.66 -14.96
C ILE A 291 9.81 0.86 -14.18
N PHE A 292 9.63 0.69 -12.88
CA PHE A 292 10.56 -0.07 -12.04
C PHE A 292 10.70 -1.53 -12.50
N ASN A 293 9.60 -2.20 -12.78
CA ASN A 293 9.61 -3.59 -13.26
C ASN A 293 10.31 -3.72 -14.63
N LYS A 294 10.14 -2.75 -15.53
CA LYS A 294 10.83 -2.72 -16.82
C LYS A 294 12.35 -2.64 -16.63
N TYR A 295 12.85 -1.71 -15.82
CA TYR A 295 14.28 -1.60 -15.52
C TYR A 295 14.85 -2.86 -14.89
N LYS A 296 14.11 -3.52 -13.98
CA LYS A 296 14.54 -4.78 -13.38
C LYS A 296 14.63 -5.94 -14.38
N ALA A 297 13.69 -6.01 -15.31
CA ALA A 297 13.69 -7.02 -16.38
C ALA A 297 14.88 -6.82 -17.35
N GLU A 298 15.20 -5.58 -17.71
CA GLU A 298 16.33 -5.24 -18.56
C GLU A 298 17.68 -5.61 -17.93
N GLN A 299 17.83 -5.40 -16.62
CA GLN A 299 19.03 -5.81 -15.88
C GLN A 299 19.22 -7.34 -15.82
N GLN A 300 18.11 -8.11 -15.80
CA GLN A 300 18.18 -9.57 -15.80
C GLN A 300 18.46 -10.16 -17.19
N THR A 301 18.06 -9.49 -18.25
CA THR A 301 18.31 -9.92 -19.64
C THR A 301 19.66 -9.43 -20.18
N GLY A 302 20.16 -8.29 -19.75
CA GLY A 302 21.46 -7.74 -20.14
C GLY A 302 22.69 -8.40 -19.53
N GLY A 303 22.51 -9.32 -18.59
CA GLY A 303 23.58 -10.06 -17.90
C GLY A 303 23.85 -11.48 -18.45
N ARG A 304 23.30 -11.85 -19.61
CA ARG A 304 23.69 -13.10 -20.29
C ARG A 304 24.68 -12.76 -21.40
N PRO A 305 25.97 -13.21 -21.30
CA PRO A 305 26.91 -13.19 -22.42
C PRO A 305 26.46 -14.13 -23.52
#